data_f1383e59e8f9e1ad0c7eba4007b0e1f3
#
_entry.id   f1383e59e8f9e1ad0c7eba4007b0e1f3
#
_cell.length_a   1.000
_cell.length_b   1.000
_cell.length_c   1.000
_cell.angle_alpha   90.00
_cell.angle_beta   90.00
_cell.angle_gamma   90.00
#
_symmetry.space_group_name_H-M   'P 1'
#
loop_
_entity.id
_entity.type
_entity.pdbx_description
1 polymer ?
#
loop_
_entity_poly.entity_id
_entity_poly.type
_entity_poly.pdbx_seq_one_letter_code
_entity_poly.pdbx_strand_id
1 'polypeptide(L)'
;MIYWQLFLSFFQIGLFSFGGGYAAMPLIRHQVVELHPWLTATQFTDIVTISQMTPGPIAVNSATFVGMQIAGLPGAIVATLGCVAPACVIVTILAWLYYRYRSLKLMQGALAGLRPAVVAMIASAGVSLLVQAVFPGGTAQGVDWVATILFAVAFAVMRWKKPNPIGVMVGCGCAGLVCYSLMGGL
;
A
#
# COMPACT_ATOMS: atom_id res chain seq x y z
N MET A 1 -17.28 -5.29 24.92
CA MET A 1 -17.49 -6.05 23.67
C MET A 1 -16.89 -5.35 22.43
N ILE A 2 -16.80 -4.00 22.42
CA ILE A 2 -16.32 -3.24 21.25
C ILE A 2 -14.88 -3.60 20.82
N TYR A 3 -13.95 -3.77 21.76
CA TYR A 3 -12.56 -4.14 21.45
C TYR A 3 -12.43 -5.49 20.72
N TRP A 4 -13.25 -6.47 21.11
CA TRP A 4 -13.25 -7.79 20.46
C TRP A 4 -13.80 -7.71 19.04
N GLN A 5 -14.83 -6.91 18.81
CA GLN A 5 -15.38 -6.65 17.47
C GLN A 5 -14.36 -5.92 16.61
N LEU A 6 -13.70 -4.88 17.13
CA LEU A 6 -12.61 -4.19 16.43
C LEU A 6 -11.47 -5.15 16.06
N PHE A 7 -11.03 -5.97 16.99
CA PHE A 7 -9.98 -6.94 16.74
C PHE A 7 -10.37 -7.90 15.62
N LEU A 8 -11.54 -8.53 15.67
CA LEU A 8 -12.00 -9.51 14.68
C LEU A 8 -12.21 -8.87 13.31
N SER A 9 -12.82 -7.69 13.24
CA SER A 9 -13.01 -6.97 11.97
C SER A 9 -11.69 -6.66 11.30
N PHE A 10 -10.73 -6.12 12.04
CA PHE A 10 -9.41 -5.81 11.49
C PHE A 10 -8.54 -7.04 11.27
N PHE A 11 -8.75 -8.12 12.01
CA PHE A 11 -8.13 -9.41 11.74
C PHE A 11 -8.60 -9.98 10.39
N GLN A 12 -9.89 -9.91 10.09
CA GLN A 12 -10.42 -10.31 8.78
C GLN A 12 -9.87 -9.42 7.66
N ILE A 13 -9.82 -8.10 7.87
CA ILE A 13 -9.23 -7.17 6.90
C ILE A 13 -7.75 -7.54 6.65
N GLY A 14 -6.97 -7.74 7.70
CA GLY A 14 -5.56 -8.12 7.59
C GLY A 14 -5.33 -9.48 6.90
N LEU A 15 -6.25 -10.43 7.11
CA LEU A 15 -6.19 -11.76 6.48
C LEU A 15 -6.51 -11.71 4.98
N PHE A 16 -7.49 -10.91 4.57
CA PHE A 16 -8.00 -10.88 3.19
C PHE A 16 -7.50 -9.69 2.35
N SER A 17 -6.68 -8.81 2.93
CA SER A 17 -6.11 -7.65 2.25
C SER A 17 -4.95 -8.05 1.33
N PHE A 18 -5.24 -8.78 0.26
CA PHE A 18 -4.27 -9.12 -0.77
C PHE A 18 -4.25 -8.06 -1.88
N GLY A 19 -3.06 -7.69 -2.37
CA GLY A 19 -2.93 -6.83 -3.56
C GLY A 19 -2.66 -5.36 -3.31
N GLY A 20 -2.42 -4.95 -2.05
CA GLY A 20 -2.01 -3.57 -1.72
C GLY A 20 -3.09 -2.72 -1.04
N GLY A 21 -2.74 -1.48 -0.69
CA GLY A 21 -3.57 -0.62 0.15
C GLY A 21 -4.96 -0.33 -0.37
N TYR A 22 -5.10 -0.09 -1.68
CA TYR A 22 -6.41 0.18 -2.30
C TYR A 22 -7.32 -1.05 -2.37
N ALA A 23 -6.77 -2.26 -2.49
CA ALA A 23 -7.55 -3.49 -2.50
C ALA A 23 -8.24 -3.77 -1.14
N ALA A 24 -7.69 -3.24 -0.05
CA ALA A 24 -8.30 -3.34 1.27
C ALA A 24 -9.49 -2.39 1.48
N MET A 25 -9.61 -1.31 0.69
CA MET A 25 -10.63 -0.27 0.90
C MET A 25 -12.07 -0.79 0.90
N PRO A 26 -12.51 -1.60 -0.09
CA PRO A 26 -13.88 -2.14 -0.08
C PRO A 26 -14.13 -3.00 1.16
N LEU A 27 -13.12 -3.76 1.59
CA LEU A 27 -13.22 -4.63 2.75
C LEU A 27 -13.33 -3.83 4.05
N ILE A 28 -12.52 -2.77 4.18
CA ILE A 28 -12.59 -1.85 5.33
C ILE A 28 -13.97 -1.19 5.38
N ARG A 29 -14.44 -0.63 4.25
CA ARG A 29 -15.75 -0.01 4.15
C ARG A 29 -16.88 -0.97 4.58
N HIS A 30 -16.87 -2.18 4.05
CA HIS A 30 -17.84 -3.20 4.41
C HIS A 30 -17.86 -3.46 5.91
N GLN A 31 -16.70 -3.56 6.56
CA GLN A 31 -16.59 -3.83 8.00
C GLN A 31 -17.04 -2.66 8.87
N VAL A 32 -16.66 -1.41 8.52
CA VAL A 32 -16.82 -0.26 9.44
C VAL A 32 -18.02 0.63 9.13
N VAL A 33 -18.64 0.48 7.95
CA VAL A 33 -19.83 1.27 7.54
C VAL A 33 -21.06 0.38 7.38
N GLU A 34 -20.90 -0.80 6.76
CA GLU A 34 -22.04 -1.65 6.37
C GLU A 34 -22.36 -2.69 7.45
N LEU A 35 -21.37 -3.46 7.91
CA LEU A 35 -21.57 -4.52 8.90
C LEU A 35 -21.65 -3.97 10.33
N HIS A 36 -20.75 -3.10 10.66
CA HIS A 36 -20.73 -2.38 11.92
C HIS A 36 -20.84 -0.89 11.61
N PRO A 37 -22.00 -0.24 11.81
CA PRO A 37 -22.17 1.17 11.51
C PRO A 37 -21.42 2.05 12.51
N TRP A 38 -20.12 1.86 12.60
CA TRP A 38 -19.22 2.64 13.47
C TRP A 38 -18.92 4.00 12.87
N LEU A 39 -18.91 4.08 11.53
CA LEU A 39 -18.60 5.30 10.79
C LEU A 39 -19.66 5.56 9.73
N THR A 40 -19.90 6.83 9.48
CA THR A 40 -20.65 7.27 8.30
C THR A 40 -19.77 7.15 7.04
N ALA A 41 -20.39 7.13 5.86
CA ALA A 41 -19.66 7.09 4.59
C ALA A 41 -18.71 8.30 4.43
N THR A 42 -19.09 9.47 4.95
CA THR A 42 -18.26 10.69 4.94
C THR A 42 -17.03 10.52 5.82
N GLN A 43 -17.21 10.10 7.07
CA GLN A 43 -16.09 9.83 8.00
C GLN A 43 -15.14 8.77 7.47
N PHE A 44 -15.67 7.74 6.79
CA PHE A 44 -14.83 6.75 6.12
C PHE A 44 -13.95 7.38 5.03
N THR A 45 -14.50 8.27 4.21
CA THR A 45 -13.74 8.99 3.17
C THR A 45 -12.65 9.85 3.78
N ASP A 46 -12.93 10.54 4.89
CA ASP A 46 -11.94 11.36 5.59
C ASP A 46 -10.78 10.49 6.13
N ILE A 47 -11.10 9.35 6.76
CA ILE A 47 -10.09 8.41 7.26
C ILE A 47 -9.24 7.84 6.14
N VAL A 48 -9.85 7.50 5.00
CA VAL A 48 -9.12 7.05 3.81
C VAL A 48 -8.14 8.11 3.34
N THR A 49 -8.58 9.36 3.24
CA THR A 49 -7.73 10.48 2.81
C THR A 49 -6.54 10.67 3.77
N ILE A 50 -6.80 10.70 5.08
CA ILE A 50 -5.75 10.82 6.10
C ILE A 50 -4.79 9.62 6.03
N SER A 51 -5.32 8.41 5.85
CA SER A 51 -4.50 7.18 5.74
C SER A 51 -3.58 7.19 4.53
N GLN A 52 -3.97 7.84 3.44
CA GLN A 52 -3.15 8.01 2.24
C GLN A 52 -2.05 9.06 2.43
N MET A 53 -2.30 10.10 3.22
CA MET A 53 -1.32 11.13 3.54
C MET A 53 -0.30 10.67 4.60
N THR A 54 -0.64 9.63 5.37
CA THR A 54 0.22 9.09 6.42
C THR A 54 1.16 8.04 5.83
N PRO A 55 2.50 8.14 6.04
CA PRO A 55 3.43 7.15 5.53
C PRO A 55 3.18 5.79 6.19
N GLY A 56 2.97 4.74 5.38
CA GLY A 56 2.72 3.36 5.85
C GLY A 56 1.64 2.63 5.06
N PRO A 57 1.37 1.36 5.40
CA PRO A 57 0.31 0.59 4.76
C PRO A 57 -1.07 1.20 5.09
N ILE A 58 -1.86 1.48 4.07
CA ILE A 58 -3.18 2.12 4.23
C ILE A 58 -4.08 1.31 5.18
N ALA A 59 -4.06 -0.02 5.11
CA ALA A 59 -4.86 -0.88 5.98
C ALA A 59 -4.50 -0.71 7.46
N VAL A 60 -3.20 -0.58 7.79
CA VAL A 60 -2.72 -0.37 9.16
C VAL A 60 -3.06 1.04 9.64
N ASN A 61 -2.83 2.04 8.79
CA ASN A 61 -3.18 3.43 9.12
C ASN A 61 -4.69 3.56 9.36
N SER A 62 -5.53 2.98 8.49
CA SER A 62 -6.99 2.96 8.66
C SER A 62 -7.40 2.23 9.94
N ALA A 63 -6.76 1.11 10.28
CA ALA A 63 -7.02 0.39 11.53
C ALA A 63 -6.77 1.27 12.75
N THR A 64 -5.64 1.97 12.75
CA THR A 64 -5.28 2.89 13.84
C THR A 64 -6.28 4.03 13.97
N PHE A 65 -6.63 4.68 12.85
CA PHE A 65 -7.57 5.81 12.87
C PHE A 65 -8.99 5.41 13.24
N VAL A 66 -9.50 4.30 12.66
CA VAL A 66 -10.81 3.76 13.03
C VAL A 66 -10.85 3.36 14.50
N GLY A 67 -9.84 2.66 14.98
CA GLY A 67 -9.73 2.28 16.38
C GLY A 67 -9.70 3.47 17.33
N MET A 68 -8.96 4.54 16.95
CA MET A 68 -8.90 5.80 17.70
C MET A 68 -10.27 6.48 17.76
N GLN A 69 -10.98 6.53 16.65
CA GLN A 69 -12.29 7.18 16.54
C GLN A 69 -13.36 6.47 17.40
N ILE A 70 -13.30 5.13 17.46
CA ILE A 70 -14.35 4.33 18.11
C ILE A 70 -14.11 4.15 19.61
N ALA A 71 -12.88 3.88 20.01
CA ALA A 71 -12.55 3.50 21.38
C ALA A 71 -11.23 4.13 21.89
N GLY A 72 -10.82 5.26 21.29
CA GLY A 72 -9.62 5.99 21.71
C GLY A 72 -8.33 5.19 21.52
N LEU A 73 -7.31 5.54 22.29
CA LEU A 73 -5.98 4.91 22.20
C LEU A 73 -6.00 3.38 22.37
N PRO A 74 -6.75 2.79 23.33
CA PRO A 74 -6.86 1.33 23.43
C PRO A 74 -7.49 0.70 22.17
N GLY A 75 -8.50 1.37 21.58
CA GLY A 75 -9.12 0.93 20.33
C GLY A 75 -8.14 0.92 19.17
N ALA A 76 -7.30 1.96 19.05
CA ALA A 76 -6.26 2.03 18.03
C ALA A 76 -5.27 0.87 18.15
N ILE A 77 -4.81 0.57 19.35
CA ILE A 77 -3.87 -0.54 19.60
C ILE A 77 -4.51 -1.88 19.22
N VAL A 78 -5.73 -2.14 19.67
CA VAL A 78 -6.45 -3.40 19.41
C VAL A 78 -6.74 -3.61 17.93
N ALA A 79 -7.21 -2.56 17.23
CA ALA A 79 -7.48 -2.62 15.79
C ALA A 79 -6.19 -2.84 14.97
N THR A 80 -5.11 -2.15 15.33
CA THR A 80 -3.81 -2.29 14.66
C THR A 80 -3.23 -3.69 14.88
N LEU A 81 -3.28 -4.21 16.12
CA LEU A 81 -2.85 -5.58 16.42
C LEU A 81 -3.70 -6.60 15.65
N GLY A 82 -5.01 -6.40 15.56
CA GLY A 82 -5.89 -7.24 14.76
C GLY A 82 -5.47 -7.28 13.30
N CYS A 83 -5.18 -6.12 12.71
CA CYS A 83 -4.78 -6.01 11.32
C CYS A 83 -3.43 -6.72 11.02
N VAL A 84 -2.46 -6.63 11.93
CA VAL A 84 -1.10 -7.17 11.73
C VAL A 84 -0.98 -8.64 12.15
N ALA A 85 -1.78 -9.08 13.13
CA ALA A 85 -1.70 -10.43 13.70
C ALA A 85 -1.73 -11.57 12.67
N PRO A 86 -2.66 -11.60 11.69
CA PRO A 86 -2.71 -12.71 10.72
C PRO A 86 -1.44 -12.78 9.87
N ALA A 87 -0.91 -11.63 9.44
CA ALA A 87 0.34 -11.58 8.69
C ALA A 87 1.52 -12.10 9.51
N CYS A 88 1.63 -11.71 10.78
CA CYS A 88 2.66 -12.21 11.69
C CYS A 88 2.58 -13.74 11.87
N VAL A 89 1.38 -14.28 12.08
CA VAL A 89 1.17 -15.73 12.24
C VAL A 89 1.57 -16.48 10.96
N ILE A 90 1.06 -16.03 9.80
CA ILE A 90 1.34 -16.69 8.52
C ILE A 90 2.85 -16.65 8.23
N VAL A 91 3.50 -15.48 8.36
CA VAL A 91 4.94 -15.35 8.07
C VAL A 91 5.77 -16.18 9.04
N THR A 92 5.41 -16.25 10.32
CA THR A 92 6.12 -17.07 11.32
C THR A 92 6.02 -18.55 10.98
N ILE A 93 4.82 -19.04 10.62
CA ILE A 93 4.59 -20.43 10.21
C ILE A 93 5.40 -20.75 8.94
N LEU A 94 5.34 -19.85 7.93
CA LEU A 94 6.10 -20.02 6.69
C LEU A 94 7.61 -20.00 6.92
N ALA A 95 8.10 -19.12 7.79
CA ALA A 95 9.51 -19.06 8.15
C ALA A 95 9.95 -20.36 8.83
N TRP A 96 9.17 -20.85 9.81
CA TRP A 96 9.46 -22.12 10.48
C TRP A 96 9.47 -23.28 9.48
N LEU A 97 8.47 -23.35 8.59
CA LEU A 97 8.39 -24.38 7.56
C LEU A 97 9.60 -24.30 6.61
N TYR A 98 9.98 -23.09 6.20
CA TYR A 98 11.16 -22.86 5.37
C TYR A 98 12.43 -23.37 6.05
N TYR A 99 12.70 -22.97 7.30
CA TYR A 99 13.90 -23.42 8.00
C TYR A 99 13.93 -24.94 8.19
N ARG A 100 12.78 -25.56 8.40
CA ARG A 100 12.66 -27.01 8.61
C ARG A 100 12.86 -27.80 7.32
N TYR A 101 12.38 -27.29 6.19
CA TYR A 101 12.29 -28.04 4.93
C TYR A 101 13.09 -27.43 3.77
N ARG A 102 13.96 -26.46 4.02
CA ARG A 102 14.73 -25.75 2.96
C ARG A 102 15.59 -26.64 2.07
N SER A 103 15.98 -27.83 2.53
CA SER A 103 16.78 -28.80 1.77
C SER A 103 15.96 -29.61 0.78
N LEU A 104 14.64 -29.63 0.90
CA LEU A 104 13.77 -30.39 0.02
C LEU A 104 13.69 -29.74 -1.36
N LYS A 105 13.83 -30.56 -2.42
CA LYS A 105 13.72 -30.11 -3.82
C LYS A 105 12.37 -29.43 -4.12
N LEU A 106 11.28 -29.93 -3.51
CA LEU A 106 9.95 -29.36 -3.64
C LEU A 106 9.88 -27.91 -3.12
N MET A 107 10.47 -27.64 -1.95
CA MET A 107 10.53 -26.29 -1.37
C MET A 107 11.34 -25.33 -2.23
N GLN A 108 12.49 -25.80 -2.74
CA GLN A 108 13.32 -25.00 -3.65
C GLN A 108 12.60 -24.71 -4.97
N GLY A 109 11.86 -25.70 -5.50
CA GLY A 109 11.04 -25.53 -6.70
C GLY A 109 9.89 -24.50 -6.49
N ALA A 110 9.19 -24.59 -5.38
CA ALA A 110 8.14 -23.63 -5.02
C ALA A 110 8.69 -22.20 -4.90
N LEU A 111 9.81 -22.01 -4.21
CA LEU A 111 10.46 -20.71 -4.08
C LEU A 111 10.99 -20.17 -5.42
N ALA A 112 11.52 -21.05 -6.26
CA ALA A 112 11.96 -20.67 -7.60
C ALA A 112 10.79 -20.20 -8.47
N GLY A 113 9.61 -20.84 -8.33
CA GLY A 113 8.39 -20.42 -9.03
C GLY A 113 7.78 -19.12 -8.48
N LEU A 114 7.95 -18.82 -7.18
CA LEU A 114 7.45 -17.57 -6.58
C LEU A 114 8.24 -16.32 -7.02
N ARG A 115 9.54 -16.47 -7.29
CA ARG A 115 10.40 -15.34 -7.68
C ARG A 115 9.88 -14.58 -8.92
N PRO A 116 9.57 -15.24 -10.05
CA PRO A 116 9.03 -14.54 -11.22
C PRO A 116 7.65 -13.95 -10.95
N ALA A 117 6.81 -14.57 -10.12
CA ALA A 117 5.52 -14.02 -9.73
C ALA A 117 5.66 -12.70 -8.96
N VAL A 118 6.58 -12.63 -8.00
CA VAL A 118 6.87 -11.39 -7.26
C VAL A 118 7.39 -10.30 -8.20
N VAL A 119 8.30 -10.65 -9.13
CA VAL A 119 8.81 -9.69 -10.13
C VAL A 119 7.68 -9.17 -11.02
N ALA A 120 6.78 -10.05 -11.47
CA ALA A 120 5.62 -9.68 -12.28
C ALA A 120 4.66 -8.74 -11.50
N MET A 121 4.41 -8.99 -10.23
CA MET A 121 3.58 -8.13 -9.37
C MET A 121 4.21 -6.74 -9.20
N ILE A 122 5.51 -6.66 -8.95
CA ILE A 122 6.24 -5.39 -8.84
C ILE A 122 6.21 -4.64 -10.18
N ALA A 123 6.44 -5.33 -11.28
CA ALA A 123 6.37 -4.73 -12.62
C ALA A 123 4.95 -4.21 -12.94
N SER A 124 3.92 -4.99 -12.63
CA SER A 124 2.52 -4.59 -12.81
C SER A 124 2.18 -3.34 -12.00
N ALA A 125 2.60 -3.29 -10.73
CA ALA A 125 2.42 -2.11 -9.89
C ALA A 125 3.17 -0.90 -10.46
N GLY A 126 4.41 -1.08 -10.91
CA GLY A 126 5.20 -0.03 -11.54
C GLY A 126 4.56 0.53 -12.81
N VAL A 127 4.03 -0.35 -13.67
CA VAL A 127 3.30 0.06 -14.89
C VAL A 127 2.01 0.82 -14.51
N SER A 128 1.27 0.35 -13.51
CA SER A 128 0.05 1.03 -13.07
C SER A 128 0.33 2.45 -12.56
N LEU A 129 1.38 2.63 -11.76
CA LEU A 129 1.81 3.95 -11.28
C LEU A 129 2.30 4.84 -12.42
N LEU A 130 3.02 4.27 -13.40
CA LEU A 130 3.48 5.01 -14.56
C LEU A 130 2.31 5.49 -15.41
N VAL A 131 1.34 4.63 -15.69
CA VAL A 131 0.11 4.99 -16.44
C VAL A 131 -0.65 6.09 -15.70
N GLN A 132 -0.79 6.00 -14.39
CA GLN A 132 -1.47 7.02 -13.57
C GLN A 132 -0.72 8.36 -13.58
N ALA A 133 0.63 8.34 -13.57
CA ALA A 133 1.44 9.55 -13.61
C ALA A 133 1.44 10.21 -15.01
N VAL A 134 1.43 9.42 -16.07
CA VAL A 134 1.45 9.91 -17.46
C VAL A 134 0.06 10.35 -17.94
N PHE A 135 -1.00 9.67 -17.45
CA PHE A 135 -2.40 9.91 -17.82
C PHE A 135 -3.25 10.23 -16.57
N PRO A 136 -3.11 11.38 -15.93
CA PRO A 136 -3.78 11.70 -14.68
C PRO A 136 -5.32 11.73 -14.75
N GLY A 137 -5.90 11.74 -15.97
CA GLY A 137 -7.35 11.71 -16.21
C GLY A 137 -7.93 10.36 -16.64
N GLY A 138 -7.14 9.29 -16.66
CA GLY A 138 -7.62 7.95 -17.07
C GLY A 138 -8.01 7.80 -18.55
N THR A 139 -7.94 8.86 -19.33
CA THR A 139 -8.22 8.92 -20.77
C THR A 139 -7.05 9.57 -21.49
N ALA A 140 -6.81 9.17 -22.75
CA ALA A 140 -5.73 9.66 -23.59
C ALA A 140 -5.78 11.19 -23.93
N GLN A 141 -6.55 11.97 -23.19
CA GLN A 141 -6.79 13.39 -23.46
C GLN A 141 -5.73 14.37 -22.89
N GLY A 142 -4.68 13.87 -22.27
CA GLY A 142 -3.57 14.71 -21.85
C GLY A 142 -2.42 13.89 -21.32
N VAL A 143 -1.39 13.73 -22.14
CA VAL A 143 -0.12 13.15 -21.66
C VAL A 143 0.60 14.21 -20.85
N ASP A 144 0.92 13.90 -19.60
CA ASP A 144 1.81 14.74 -18.81
C ASP A 144 3.26 14.56 -19.28
N TRP A 145 3.68 15.46 -20.14
CA TRP A 145 5.05 15.47 -20.71
C TRP A 145 6.11 15.69 -19.63
N VAL A 146 5.80 16.45 -18.57
CA VAL A 146 6.74 16.69 -17.46
C VAL A 146 6.98 15.40 -16.70
N ALA A 147 5.92 14.69 -16.32
CA ALA A 147 6.03 13.40 -15.64
C ALA A 147 6.76 12.37 -16.53
N THR A 148 6.45 12.34 -17.83
CA THR A 148 7.08 11.41 -18.78
C THR A 148 8.58 11.65 -18.91
N ILE A 149 9.00 12.91 -19.06
CA ILE A 149 10.42 13.27 -19.19
C ILE A 149 11.15 12.99 -17.86
N LEU A 150 10.57 13.37 -16.73
CA LEU A 150 11.15 13.10 -15.41
C LEU A 150 11.34 11.61 -15.18
N PHE A 151 10.35 10.79 -15.53
CA PHE A 151 10.48 9.34 -15.46
C PHE A 151 11.59 8.80 -16.34
N ALA A 152 11.68 9.23 -17.60
CA ALA A 152 12.70 8.78 -18.55
C ALA A 152 14.11 9.15 -18.06
N VAL A 153 14.29 10.37 -17.56
CA VAL A 153 15.57 10.85 -17.01
C VAL A 153 15.94 10.08 -15.75
N ALA A 154 15.00 9.92 -14.81
CA ALA A 154 15.23 9.16 -13.58
C ALA A 154 15.61 7.71 -13.87
N PHE A 155 14.91 7.07 -14.79
CA PHE A 155 15.18 5.70 -15.23
C PHE A 155 16.59 5.57 -15.84
N ALA A 156 16.96 6.47 -16.73
CA ALA A 156 18.30 6.50 -17.35
C ALA A 156 19.41 6.71 -16.30
N VAL A 157 19.22 7.65 -15.38
CA VAL A 157 20.18 7.93 -14.30
C VAL A 157 20.34 6.72 -13.38
N MET A 158 19.24 6.08 -12.99
CA MET A 158 19.28 4.87 -12.16
C MET A 158 19.96 3.71 -12.87
N ARG A 159 19.75 3.58 -14.20
CA ARG A 159 20.32 2.49 -14.98
C ARG A 159 21.84 2.65 -15.20
N TRP A 160 22.32 3.89 -15.37
CA TRP A 160 23.73 4.13 -15.67
C TRP A 160 24.60 4.36 -14.45
N LYS A 161 24.16 5.23 -13.51
CA LYS A 161 24.97 5.64 -12.37
C LYS A 161 24.70 4.86 -11.08
N LYS A 162 23.59 4.07 -11.02
CA LYS A 162 23.14 3.35 -9.81
C LYS A 162 23.20 4.22 -8.53
N PRO A 163 22.71 5.46 -8.56
CA PRO A 163 22.73 6.35 -7.40
C PRO A 163 21.79 5.81 -6.31
N ASN A 164 21.84 6.44 -5.13
CA ASN A 164 20.89 6.15 -4.06
C ASN A 164 19.46 6.50 -4.55
N PRO A 165 18.51 5.56 -4.53
CA PRO A 165 17.12 5.78 -4.97
C PRO A 165 16.44 6.95 -4.29
N ILE A 166 16.71 7.17 -2.99
CA ILE A 166 16.16 8.30 -2.21
C ILE A 166 16.61 9.64 -2.80
N GLY A 167 17.89 9.75 -3.19
CA GLY A 167 18.40 10.96 -3.82
C GLY A 167 17.75 11.26 -5.17
N VAL A 168 17.48 10.22 -5.96
CA VAL A 168 16.74 10.38 -7.24
C VAL A 168 15.29 10.81 -6.98
N MET A 169 14.61 10.23 -5.99
CA MET A 169 13.24 10.61 -5.62
C MET A 169 13.17 12.09 -5.20
N VAL A 170 14.06 12.53 -4.32
CA VAL A 170 14.11 13.94 -3.88
C VAL A 170 14.44 14.85 -5.07
N GLY A 171 15.41 14.48 -5.90
CA GLY A 171 15.76 15.25 -7.08
C GLY A 171 14.61 15.40 -8.08
N CYS A 172 13.88 14.32 -8.35
CA CYS A 172 12.70 14.36 -9.22
C CYS A 172 11.56 15.18 -8.60
N GLY A 173 11.38 15.11 -7.26
CA GLY A 173 10.39 15.93 -6.55
C GLY A 173 10.69 17.42 -6.67
N CYS A 174 11.92 17.83 -6.44
CA CYS A 174 12.35 19.23 -6.59
C CYS A 174 12.23 19.71 -8.05
N ALA A 175 12.67 18.89 -9.01
CA ALA A 175 12.56 19.22 -10.44
C ALA A 175 11.10 19.34 -10.89
N GLY A 176 10.23 18.45 -10.42
CA GLY A 176 8.79 18.49 -10.67
C GLY A 176 8.16 19.77 -10.13
N LEU A 177 8.43 20.12 -8.87
CA LEU A 177 7.96 21.38 -8.27
C LEU A 177 8.34 22.59 -9.09
N VAL A 178 9.59 22.69 -9.53
CA VAL A 178 10.07 23.81 -10.35
C VAL A 178 9.37 23.83 -11.72
N CYS A 179 9.26 22.68 -12.40
CA CYS A 179 8.61 22.61 -13.70
C CYS A 179 7.14 22.97 -13.65
N TYR A 180 6.37 22.43 -12.69
CA TYR A 180 4.93 22.73 -12.56
C TYR A 180 4.68 24.18 -12.11
N SER A 181 5.51 24.72 -11.24
CA SER A 181 5.44 26.14 -10.84
C SER A 181 5.67 27.08 -12.01
N LEU A 182 6.63 26.77 -12.89
CA LEU A 182 6.92 27.57 -14.10
C LEU A 182 5.83 27.46 -15.17
N MET A 183 5.10 26.33 -15.23
CA MET A 183 4.01 26.10 -16.19
C MET A 183 2.64 26.63 -15.68
N GLY A 184 2.58 27.26 -14.49
CA GLY A 184 1.36 27.82 -13.94
C GLY A 184 0.32 26.79 -13.50
N GLY A 185 0.72 25.59 -13.19
CA GLY A 185 -0.12 24.43 -12.86
C GLY A 185 -0.16 24.08 -11.37
N LEU A 186 -0.05 25.04 -10.47
CA LEU A 186 -0.34 24.91 -9.03
C LEU A 186 -1.57 25.70 -8.64
#